data_f974a53b5eb6e2e91e9475855b1f11ea
#
_entry.id   f974a53b5eb6e2e91e9475855b1f11ea
#
_cell.length_a   1.000
_cell.length_b   1.000
_cell.length_c   1.000
_cell.angle_alpha   90.00
_cell.angle_beta   90.00
_cell.angle_gamma   90.00
#
_symmetry.space_group_name_H-M   'P 1'
#
loop_
_entity.id
_entity.type
_entity.pdbx_description
1 polymer ?
#
loop_
_entity_poly.entity_id
_entity_poly.type
_entity_poly.pdbx_seq_one_letter_code
_entity_poly.pdbx_strand_id
1 'polypeptide(L)'
;MNMGIDFPKKLTAAYNAVCKPLCRELNIPQTAFDILMFLANNPDYSTAGDIVNVRKIKANLVSVNVEKLAKDGYIERTNIEGDRRKRRLSLTEKAQPIVGRGKQLQQSFFDMLFENTTDEMKKNFTETIGIIDRNLDEMLKG
;
A
#
# COMPACT_ATOMS: atom_id res chain seq x y z
N MET A 1 22.17 -13.46 14.56
CA MET A 1 21.37 -12.28 14.22
C MET A 1 19.88 -12.62 14.35
N ASN A 2 19.21 -11.88 15.18
CA ASN A 2 17.78 -12.11 15.38
C ASN A 2 16.99 -11.29 14.33
N MET A 3 16.81 -11.87 13.16
CA MET A 3 15.94 -11.29 12.14
C MET A 3 14.46 -11.49 12.42
N GLY A 4 14.18 -11.80 13.68
CA GLY A 4 12.89 -12.27 14.02
C GLY A 4 11.79 -11.23 13.94
N ILE A 5 11.05 -11.21 14.97
CA ILE A 5 9.75 -10.57 15.10
C ILE A 5 9.81 -9.05 14.89
N ASP A 6 10.94 -8.42 15.21
CA ASP A 6 11.06 -6.96 15.20
C ASP A 6 11.27 -6.34 13.82
N PHE A 7 11.86 -7.08 12.88
CA PHE A 7 12.19 -6.51 11.56
C PHE A 7 10.95 -6.06 10.79
N PRO A 8 9.90 -6.88 10.61
CA PRO A 8 8.71 -6.43 9.90
C PRO A 8 8.02 -5.24 10.57
N LYS A 9 7.97 -5.24 11.90
CA LYS A 9 7.37 -4.13 12.66
C LYS A 9 8.20 -2.85 12.53
N LYS A 10 9.52 -2.98 12.55
CA LYS A 10 10.44 -1.84 12.38
C LYS A 10 10.29 -1.26 10.98
N LEU A 11 10.19 -2.10 9.97
CA LEU A 11 9.99 -1.67 8.58
C LEU A 11 8.71 -0.84 8.45
N THR A 12 7.60 -1.36 8.99
CA THR A 12 6.30 -0.66 8.98
C THR A 12 6.37 0.66 9.74
N ALA A 13 6.98 0.65 10.92
CA ALA A 13 7.11 1.86 11.74
C ALA A 13 7.93 2.95 11.03
N ALA A 14 9.03 2.56 10.38
CA ALA A 14 9.87 3.49 9.64
C ALA A 14 9.12 4.08 8.43
N TYR A 15 8.39 3.25 7.68
CA TYR A 15 7.58 3.73 6.57
C TYR A 15 6.53 4.73 7.04
N ASN A 16 5.79 4.41 8.11
CA ASN A 16 4.78 5.31 8.66
C ASN A 16 5.39 6.63 9.14
N ALA A 17 6.57 6.58 9.76
CA ALA A 17 7.27 7.79 10.19
C ALA A 17 7.65 8.68 9.01
N VAL A 18 8.09 8.10 7.91
CA VAL A 18 8.45 8.83 6.68
C VAL A 18 7.20 9.43 6.01
N CYS A 19 6.07 8.74 6.07
CA CYS A 19 4.81 9.22 5.49
C CYS A 19 4.16 10.35 6.30
N LYS A 20 4.43 10.42 7.58
CA LYS A 20 3.70 11.31 8.50
C LYS A 20 3.71 12.79 8.09
N PRO A 21 4.86 13.40 7.71
CA PRO A 21 4.84 14.81 7.27
C PRO A 21 3.95 15.04 6.05
N LEU A 22 4.00 14.14 5.08
CA LEU A 22 3.16 14.24 3.88
C LEU A 22 1.68 14.11 4.21
N CYS A 23 1.30 13.15 5.03
CA CYS A 23 -0.09 12.97 5.44
C CYS A 23 -0.62 14.20 6.21
N ARG A 24 0.21 14.80 7.04
CA ARG A 24 -0.15 16.04 7.73
C ARG A 24 -0.38 17.20 6.77
N GLU A 25 0.53 17.38 5.82
CA GLU A 25 0.43 18.43 4.81
C GLU A 25 -0.82 18.27 3.96
N LEU A 26 -1.12 17.04 3.55
CA LEU A 26 -2.29 16.72 2.74
C LEU A 26 -3.58 16.64 3.57
N ASN A 27 -3.47 16.66 4.88
CA ASN A 27 -4.58 16.53 5.82
C ASN A 27 -5.39 15.25 5.57
N ILE A 28 -4.70 14.14 5.40
CA ILE A 28 -5.33 12.81 5.26
C ILE A 28 -4.74 11.84 6.28
N PRO A 29 -5.55 10.90 6.80
CA PRO A 29 -5.02 9.84 7.67
C PRO A 29 -4.07 8.91 6.92
N GLN A 30 -3.16 8.28 7.65
CA GLN A 30 -2.23 7.30 7.09
C GLN A 30 -2.98 6.19 6.34
N THR A 31 -4.07 5.67 6.92
CA THR A 31 -4.84 4.59 6.28
C THR A 31 -5.41 5.02 4.94
N ALA A 32 -5.93 6.26 4.84
CA ALA A 32 -6.42 6.80 3.57
C ALA A 32 -5.30 6.89 2.54
N PHE A 33 -4.14 7.39 2.95
CA PHE A 33 -2.95 7.44 2.09
C PHE A 33 -2.55 6.04 1.62
N ASP A 34 -2.51 5.08 2.53
CA ASP A 34 -2.16 3.69 2.21
C ASP A 34 -3.12 3.09 1.18
N ILE A 35 -4.41 3.38 1.29
CA ILE A 35 -5.42 2.93 0.34
C ILE A 35 -5.18 3.53 -1.05
N LEU A 36 -4.96 4.85 -1.12
CA LEU A 36 -4.69 5.52 -2.40
C LEU A 36 -3.45 4.93 -3.07
N MET A 37 -2.38 4.72 -2.31
CA MET A 37 -1.13 4.17 -2.86
C MET A 37 -1.28 2.70 -3.26
N PHE A 38 -2.04 1.93 -2.50
CA PHE A 38 -2.35 0.54 -2.87
C PHE A 38 -3.07 0.48 -4.22
N LEU A 39 -4.10 1.29 -4.40
CA LEU A 39 -4.84 1.34 -5.66
C LEU A 39 -3.95 1.81 -6.82
N ALA A 40 -3.08 2.79 -6.57
CA ALA A 40 -2.18 3.30 -7.61
C ALA A 40 -1.13 2.27 -8.03
N ASN A 41 -0.59 1.52 -7.07
CA ASN A 41 0.50 0.57 -7.31
C ASN A 41 0.02 -0.83 -7.75
N ASN A 42 -1.27 -1.12 -7.57
CA ASN A 42 -1.82 -2.46 -7.83
C ASN A 42 -3.11 -2.36 -8.64
N PRO A 43 -3.02 -1.99 -9.92
CA PRO A 43 -4.21 -1.76 -10.75
C PRO A 43 -5.11 -3.00 -10.92
N ASP A 44 -4.57 -4.21 -10.71
CA ASP A 44 -5.33 -5.45 -10.78
C ASP A 44 -6.17 -5.72 -9.51
N TYR A 45 -5.91 -4.97 -8.43
CA TYR A 45 -6.60 -5.11 -7.15
C TYR A 45 -7.36 -3.84 -6.84
N SER A 46 -8.59 -3.74 -7.30
CA SER A 46 -9.35 -2.49 -7.27
C SER A 46 -10.61 -2.51 -6.41
N THR A 47 -10.80 -3.53 -5.57
CA THR A 47 -11.97 -3.61 -4.70
C THR A 47 -11.62 -3.40 -3.23
N ALA A 48 -12.62 -3.05 -2.41
CA ALA A 48 -12.45 -2.97 -0.96
C ALA A 48 -12.00 -4.32 -0.38
N GLY A 49 -12.52 -5.42 -0.92
CA GLY A 49 -12.10 -6.77 -0.53
C GLY A 49 -10.62 -7.01 -0.81
N ASP A 50 -10.11 -6.52 -1.93
CA ASP A 50 -8.69 -6.63 -2.26
C ASP A 50 -7.83 -5.87 -1.25
N ILE A 51 -8.26 -4.69 -0.83
CA ILE A 51 -7.53 -3.91 0.18
C ILE A 51 -7.46 -4.70 1.50
N VAL A 52 -8.58 -5.30 1.92
CA VAL A 52 -8.62 -6.12 3.13
C VAL A 52 -7.71 -7.35 3.00
N ASN A 53 -7.81 -8.07 1.88
CA ASN A 53 -7.16 -9.37 1.73
C ASN A 53 -5.69 -9.27 1.32
N VAL A 54 -5.33 -8.29 0.50
CA VAL A 54 -3.96 -8.14 -0.02
C VAL A 54 -3.16 -7.15 0.82
N ARG A 55 -3.70 -5.95 1.06
CA ARG A 55 -3.00 -4.93 1.84
C ARG A 55 -3.09 -5.19 3.35
N LYS A 56 -4.02 -6.04 3.77
CA LYS A 56 -4.20 -6.42 5.17
C LYS A 56 -4.63 -5.26 6.08
N ILE A 57 -5.53 -4.42 5.57
CA ILE A 57 -6.17 -3.37 6.37
C ILE A 57 -7.51 -3.91 6.87
N LYS A 58 -7.85 -3.66 8.12
CA LYS A 58 -9.11 -4.15 8.71
C LYS A 58 -10.33 -3.62 7.93
N ALA A 59 -11.32 -4.48 7.75
CA ALA A 59 -12.50 -4.18 6.93
C ALA A 59 -13.23 -2.90 7.35
N ASN A 60 -13.37 -2.67 8.65
CA ASN A 60 -14.04 -1.46 9.15
C ASN A 60 -13.25 -0.18 8.80
N LEU A 61 -11.92 -0.24 8.84
CA LEU A 61 -11.06 0.90 8.47
C LEU A 61 -11.12 1.14 6.96
N VAL A 62 -11.15 0.07 6.15
CA VAL A 62 -11.31 0.19 4.70
C VAL A 62 -12.64 0.88 4.39
N SER A 63 -13.73 0.40 4.98
CA SER A 63 -15.08 0.93 4.73
C SER A 63 -15.17 2.43 5.04
N VAL A 64 -14.72 2.85 6.22
CA VAL A 64 -14.76 4.24 6.65
C VAL A 64 -13.90 5.13 5.75
N ASN A 65 -12.68 4.70 5.44
CA ASN A 65 -11.76 5.51 4.63
C ASN A 65 -12.17 5.57 3.17
N VAL A 66 -12.68 4.47 2.60
CA VAL A 66 -13.18 4.45 1.22
C VAL A 66 -14.36 5.39 1.07
N GLU A 67 -15.31 5.35 2.02
CA GLU A 67 -16.46 6.25 1.99
C GLU A 67 -16.03 7.71 2.01
N LYS A 68 -15.11 8.07 2.92
CA LYS A 68 -14.61 9.44 3.02
C LYS A 68 -13.84 9.86 1.78
N LEU A 69 -12.98 8.99 1.25
CA LEU A 69 -12.22 9.29 0.03
C LEU A 69 -13.14 9.49 -1.17
N ALA A 70 -14.22 8.72 -1.27
CA ALA A 70 -15.21 8.90 -2.34
C ALA A 70 -15.97 10.22 -2.17
N LYS A 71 -16.36 10.54 -0.95
CA LYS A 71 -17.05 11.80 -0.64
C LYS A 71 -16.18 13.00 -0.96
N ASP A 72 -14.90 12.92 -0.64
CA ASP A 72 -13.94 14.00 -0.89
C ASP A 72 -13.47 14.07 -2.35
N GLY A 73 -13.90 13.13 -3.20
CA GLY A 73 -13.64 13.14 -4.63
C GLY A 73 -12.32 12.52 -5.06
N TYR A 74 -11.63 11.78 -4.20
CA TYR A 74 -10.36 11.15 -4.53
C TYR A 74 -10.51 9.80 -5.21
N ILE A 75 -11.63 9.12 -4.99
CA ILE A 75 -11.95 7.84 -5.64
C ILE A 75 -13.40 7.86 -6.14
N GLU A 76 -13.65 7.04 -7.15
CA GLU A 76 -14.99 6.76 -7.65
C GLU A 76 -15.29 5.28 -7.46
N ARG A 77 -16.54 4.99 -7.10
CA ARG A 77 -17.02 3.63 -6.93
C ARG A 77 -17.94 3.29 -8.09
N THR A 78 -17.59 2.27 -8.86
CA THR A 78 -18.41 1.79 -9.97
C THR A 78 -18.81 0.34 -9.73
N ASN A 79 -20.01 -0.03 -10.16
CA ASN A 79 -20.48 -1.39 -10.04
C ASN A 79 -19.69 -2.31 -10.98
N ILE A 80 -19.36 -3.51 -10.50
CA ILE A 80 -18.78 -4.55 -11.33
C ILE A 80 -19.92 -5.30 -11.99
N GLU A 81 -19.87 -5.45 -13.31
CA GLU A 81 -20.87 -6.17 -14.07
C GLU A 81 -21.00 -7.61 -13.54
N GLY A 82 -22.23 -8.02 -13.27
CA GLY A 82 -22.52 -9.35 -12.75
C GLY A 82 -22.41 -9.54 -11.24
N ASP A 83 -21.94 -8.55 -10.49
CA ASP A 83 -21.87 -8.64 -9.03
C ASP A 83 -22.28 -7.33 -8.37
N ARG A 84 -23.48 -7.32 -7.77
CA ARG A 84 -24.02 -6.14 -7.08
C ARG A 84 -23.31 -5.80 -5.77
N ARG A 85 -22.55 -6.75 -5.22
CA ARG A 85 -21.88 -6.59 -3.92
C ARG A 85 -20.50 -5.95 -4.06
N LYS A 86 -19.87 -6.09 -5.25
CA LYS A 86 -18.52 -5.60 -5.49
C LYS A 86 -18.55 -4.32 -6.30
N ARG A 87 -17.73 -3.38 -5.89
CA ARG A 87 -17.53 -2.13 -6.60
C ARG A 87 -16.05 -1.95 -6.89
N ARG A 88 -15.78 -1.49 -8.11
CA ARG A 88 -14.44 -1.09 -8.49
C ARG A 88 -14.17 0.30 -7.92
N LEU A 89 -13.01 0.44 -7.30
CA LEU A 89 -12.52 1.71 -6.79
C LEU A 89 -11.51 2.26 -7.79
N SER A 90 -11.79 3.45 -8.32
CA SER A 90 -10.92 4.09 -9.31
C SER A 90 -10.41 5.42 -8.76
N LEU A 91 -9.12 5.70 -8.96
CA LEU A 91 -8.53 6.98 -8.59
C LEU A 91 -9.02 8.05 -9.56
N THR A 92 -9.37 9.23 -9.03
CA THR A 92 -9.78 10.38 -9.82
C THR A 92 -8.58 11.26 -10.18
N GLU A 93 -8.79 12.23 -11.06
CA GLU A 93 -7.76 13.23 -11.37
C GLU A 93 -7.32 14.00 -10.11
N LYS A 94 -8.26 14.27 -9.20
CA LYS A 94 -7.96 14.94 -7.93
C LYS A 94 -6.93 14.19 -7.09
N ALA A 95 -6.91 12.87 -7.18
CA ALA A 95 -5.97 12.02 -6.44
C ALA A 95 -4.56 12.02 -7.05
N GLN A 96 -4.40 12.38 -8.31
CA GLN A 96 -3.11 12.24 -9.02
C GLN A 96 -1.96 13.02 -8.39
N PRO A 97 -2.13 14.27 -7.92
CA PRO A 97 -1.03 14.96 -7.22
C PRO A 97 -0.59 14.25 -5.95
N ILE A 98 -1.54 13.67 -5.19
CA ILE A 98 -1.24 12.90 -3.98
C ILE A 98 -0.47 11.63 -4.35
N VAL A 99 -0.94 10.91 -5.36
CA VAL A 99 -0.31 9.69 -5.85
C VAL A 99 1.13 9.97 -6.32
N GLY A 100 1.32 11.05 -7.08
CA GLY A 100 2.65 11.44 -7.55
C GLY A 100 3.62 11.70 -6.41
N ARG A 101 3.20 12.46 -5.41
CA ARG A 101 4.03 12.73 -4.23
C ARG A 101 4.27 11.47 -3.41
N GLY A 102 3.26 10.60 -3.31
CA GLY A 102 3.37 9.33 -2.63
C GLY A 102 4.38 8.40 -3.29
N LYS A 103 4.39 8.32 -4.62
CA LYS A 103 5.37 7.52 -5.36
C LYS A 103 6.79 8.02 -5.16
N GLN A 104 6.99 9.35 -5.16
CA GLN A 104 8.30 9.94 -4.87
C GLN A 104 8.76 9.60 -3.46
N LEU A 105 7.87 9.69 -2.48
CA LEU A 105 8.16 9.33 -1.09
C LEU A 105 8.53 7.85 -0.97
N GLN A 106 7.78 6.97 -1.62
CA GLN A 106 8.06 5.54 -1.60
C GLN A 106 9.40 5.21 -2.25
N GLN A 107 9.74 5.87 -3.34
CA GLN A 107 11.05 5.70 -3.98
C GLN A 107 12.17 6.18 -3.05
N SER A 108 12.00 7.32 -2.41
CA SER A 108 12.98 7.85 -1.46
C SER A 108 13.15 6.91 -0.26
N PHE A 109 12.05 6.37 0.24
CA PHE A 109 12.09 5.39 1.33
C PHE A 109 12.85 4.14 0.93
N PHE A 110 12.58 3.63 -0.27
CA PHE A 110 13.27 2.46 -0.80
C PHE A 110 14.78 2.73 -0.93
N ASP A 111 15.15 3.90 -1.43
CA ASP A 111 16.56 4.28 -1.55
C ASP A 111 17.23 4.34 -0.18
N MET A 112 16.56 4.88 0.83
CA MET A 112 17.08 4.93 2.20
C MET A 112 17.25 3.53 2.80
N LEU A 113 16.36 2.59 2.48
CA LEU A 113 16.47 1.22 2.97
C LEU A 113 17.76 0.54 2.52
N PHE A 114 18.24 0.90 1.34
CA PHE A 114 19.42 0.26 0.76
C PHE A 114 20.69 1.12 0.89
N GLU A 115 20.67 2.17 1.71
CA GLU A 115 21.89 2.92 2.01
C GLU A 115 22.98 1.99 2.56
N ASN A 116 24.21 2.24 2.15
CA ASN A 116 25.37 1.47 2.55
C ASN A 116 25.36 0.01 2.06
N THR A 117 24.53 -0.31 1.08
CA THR A 117 24.56 -1.60 0.39
C THR A 117 25.11 -1.41 -1.03
N THR A 118 25.58 -2.49 -1.61
CA THR A 118 26.01 -2.50 -3.01
C THR A 118 24.81 -2.79 -3.93
N ASP A 119 24.96 -2.50 -5.23
CA ASP A 119 23.94 -2.85 -6.23
C ASP A 119 23.68 -4.35 -6.27
N GLU A 120 24.76 -5.15 -6.10
CA GLU A 120 24.65 -6.61 -6.06
C GLU A 120 23.82 -7.07 -4.84
N MET A 121 24.08 -6.50 -3.68
CA MET A 121 23.31 -6.80 -2.46
C MET A 121 21.83 -6.47 -2.64
N LYS A 122 21.53 -5.33 -3.23
CA LYS A 122 20.16 -4.89 -3.51
C LYS A 122 19.46 -5.86 -4.46
N LYS A 123 20.14 -6.26 -5.54
CA LYS A 123 19.61 -7.21 -6.52
C LYS A 123 19.34 -8.57 -5.86
N ASN A 124 20.31 -9.08 -5.11
CA ASN A 124 20.20 -10.37 -4.44
C ASN A 124 19.05 -10.35 -3.40
N PHE A 125 18.92 -9.26 -2.67
CA PHE A 125 17.81 -9.10 -1.71
C PHE A 125 16.46 -9.14 -2.43
N THR A 126 16.32 -8.40 -3.52
CA THR A 126 15.06 -8.33 -4.28
C THR A 126 14.67 -9.72 -4.83
N GLU A 127 15.63 -10.45 -5.38
CA GLU A 127 15.40 -11.81 -5.87
C GLU A 127 15.02 -12.76 -4.74
N THR A 128 15.74 -12.68 -3.62
CA THR A 128 15.53 -13.55 -2.48
C THR A 128 14.17 -13.30 -1.82
N ILE A 129 13.80 -12.03 -1.65
CA ILE A 129 12.49 -11.69 -1.05
C ILE A 129 11.34 -12.18 -1.92
N GLY A 130 11.50 -12.15 -3.24
CA GLY A 130 10.51 -12.69 -4.16
C GLY A 130 10.31 -14.20 -4.00
N ILE A 131 11.39 -14.94 -3.76
CA ILE A 131 11.32 -16.39 -3.49
C ILE A 131 10.64 -16.64 -2.15
N ILE A 132 11.01 -15.89 -1.11
CA ILE A 132 10.42 -16.01 0.21
C ILE A 132 8.92 -15.71 0.16
N ASP A 133 8.53 -14.68 -0.56
CA ASP A 133 7.12 -14.30 -0.71
C ASP A 133 6.30 -15.44 -1.31
N ARG A 134 6.80 -16.07 -2.37
CA ARG A 134 6.14 -17.23 -2.97
C ARG A 134 6.04 -18.40 -2.00
N ASN A 135 7.08 -18.63 -1.21
CA ASN A 135 7.05 -19.69 -0.20
C ASN A 135 5.99 -19.41 0.86
N LEU A 136 5.85 -18.15 1.27
CA LEU A 136 4.81 -17.74 2.22
C LEU A 136 3.41 -17.96 1.62
N ASP A 137 3.21 -17.64 0.35
CA ASP A 137 1.93 -17.90 -0.32
C ASP A 137 1.57 -19.39 -0.30
N GLU A 138 2.55 -20.26 -0.55
CA GLU A 138 2.32 -21.70 -0.50
C GLU A 138 1.95 -22.17 0.92
N MET A 139 2.61 -21.63 1.94
CA MET A 139 2.29 -21.95 3.34
C MET A 139 0.86 -21.53 3.70
N LEU A 140 0.39 -20.44 3.13
CA LEU A 140 -0.95 -19.89 3.42
C LEU A 140 -2.07 -20.61 2.71
N LYS A 141 -1.76 -21.41 1.69
CA LYS A 141 -2.75 -22.23 0.99
C LYS A 141 -3.23 -23.44 1.81
N GLY A 142 -2.42 -23.87 2.75
CA GLY A 142 -2.76 -25.00 3.60
C GLY A 142 -3.91 -24.71 4.52
#